data_808fae9e7e31e20f0b7d2dd5021a1eed
#
_entry.id   808fae9e7e31e20f0b7d2dd5021a1eed
#
_cell.length_a   1.000
_cell.length_b   1.000
_cell.length_c   1.000
_cell.angle_alpha   90.00
_cell.angle_beta   90.00
_cell.angle_gamma   90.00
#
_symmetry.space_group_name_H-M   'P 1'
#
loop_
_entity.id
_entity.type
_entity.pdbx_description
1 polymer ?
#
loop_
_entity_poly.entity_id
_entity_poly.type
_entity_poly.pdbx_seq_one_letter_code
_entity_poly.pdbx_strand_id
1 'polypeptide(L)'
;MQTFPRRIVNGLNAEGKSTIIIDDCRPVDLPGGQFVWRCKTSPADNSSNEDAGAGPFENSCIHDRDGSSFAVFHFKPEDGLMGPGMHTTDTIDYIVVLKGRLEFHSETGVVELKPGDLVVDRGVSHGWRAVGDEPAMTAVVMLPAHPVGSGATI
;
A
#
# COMPACT_ATOMS: atom_id res chain seq x y z
N MET A 1 4.98 -24.77 -13.01
CA MET A 1 4.97 -24.45 -11.57
C MET A 1 4.36 -23.07 -11.46
N GLN A 2 3.24 -22.91 -10.75
CA GLN A 2 2.60 -21.61 -10.59
C GLN A 2 3.49 -20.76 -9.68
N THR A 3 4.00 -19.62 -10.19
CA THR A 3 4.78 -18.67 -9.40
C THR A 3 3.83 -17.74 -8.67
N PHE A 4 3.93 -17.70 -7.37
CA PHE A 4 3.15 -16.75 -6.55
C PHE A 4 3.76 -15.35 -6.64
N PRO A 5 2.94 -14.29 -6.59
CA PRO A 5 3.46 -12.92 -6.52
C PRO A 5 4.35 -12.71 -5.30
N ARG A 6 5.39 -11.88 -5.47
CA ARG A 6 6.22 -11.41 -4.35
C ARG A 6 5.39 -10.53 -3.42
N ARG A 7 5.50 -10.77 -2.12
CA ARG A 7 4.83 -10.03 -1.06
C ARG A 7 5.84 -9.22 -0.26
N ILE A 8 5.56 -7.93 -0.06
CA ILE A 8 6.34 -7.03 0.77
C ILE A 8 5.46 -6.54 1.92
N VAL A 9 5.96 -6.62 3.14
CA VAL A 9 5.30 -6.06 4.33
C VAL A 9 6.29 -5.18 5.06
N ASN A 10 5.92 -3.93 5.35
CA ASN A 10 6.69 -3.03 6.19
C ASN A 10 6.22 -3.07 7.65
N GLY A 11 7.05 -2.59 8.54
CA GLY A 11 6.79 -2.50 9.97
C GLY A 11 7.86 -1.67 10.66
N LEU A 12 7.98 -1.78 11.98
CA LEU A 12 9.02 -1.11 12.76
C LEU A 12 10.11 -2.08 13.20
N ASN A 13 11.37 -1.63 13.19
CA ASN A 13 12.50 -2.35 13.80
C ASN A 13 12.60 -2.05 15.32
N ALA A 14 13.63 -2.59 15.97
CA ALA A 14 13.85 -2.42 17.41
C ALA A 14 14.06 -0.95 17.83
N GLU A 15 14.54 -0.10 16.93
CA GLU A 15 14.77 1.32 17.16
C GLU A 15 13.52 2.17 16.83
N GLY A 16 12.38 1.54 16.50
CA GLY A 16 11.15 2.21 16.14
C GLY A 16 11.16 2.85 14.73
N LYS A 17 12.08 2.42 13.85
CA LYS A 17 12.18 2.91 12.47
C LYS A 17 11.48 1.98 11.50
N SER A 18 10.89 2.54 10.47
CA SER A 18 10.28 1.76 9.39
C SER A 18 11.30 0.89 8.67
N THR A 19 10.92 -0.37 8.41
CA THR A 19 11.75 -1.35 7.71
C THR A 19 10.89 -2.40 7.03
N ILE A 20 11.46 -3.14 6.08
CA ILE A 20 10.81 -4.31 5.51
C ILE A 20 10.93 -5.48 6.50
N ILE A 21 9.80 -6.00 6.95
CA ILE A 21 9.71 -7.13 7.88
C ILE A 21 9.44 -8.47 7.20
N ILE A 22 8.84 -8.45 6.00
CA ILE A 22 8.60 -9.64 5.16
C ILE A 22 8.93 -9.29 3.72
N ASP A 23 9.73 -10.15 3.09
CA ASP A 23 10.00 -10.13 1.65
C ASP A 23 10.06 -11.60 1.19
N ASP A 24 8.93 -12.14 0.70
CA ASP A 24 8.81 -13.55 0.34
C ASP A 24 7.88 -13.78 -0.87
N CYS A 25 7.88 -15.02 -1.35
CA CYS A 25 6.94 -15.54 -2.36
C CYS A 25 6.13 -16.70 -1.77
N ARG A 26 5.59 -16.54 -0.56
CA ARG A 26 4.97 -17.63 0.19
C ARG A 26 3.50 -17.82 -0.22
N PRO A 27 3.10 -19.02 -0.68
CA PRO A 27 1.70 -19.38 -0.82
C PRO A 27 1.07 -19.65 0.56
N VAL A 28 -0.14 -19.16 0.76
CA VAL A 28 -1.01 -19.68 1.82
C VAL A 28 -2.03 -20.56 1.12
N ASP A 29 -2.03 -21.85 1.47
CA ASP A 29 -2.83 -22.86 0.80
C ASP A 29 -4.33 -22.65 1.00
N LEU A 30 -4.97 -22.17 -0.07
CA LEU A 30 -6.41 -22.28 -0.26
C LEU A 30 -6.68 -22.87 -1.63
N PRO A 31 -7.66 -23.74 -1.77
CA PRO A 31 -8.07 -24.20 -3.10
C PRO A 31 -8.48 -22.99 -3.96
N GLY A 32 -7.68 -22.68 -4.98
CA GLY A 32 -7.98 -21.65 -5.97
C GLY A 32 -7.63 -20.21 -5.58
N GLY A 33 -6.93 -19.95 -4.45
CA GLY A 33 -6.59 -18.61 -4.05
C GLY A 33 -5.37 -18.48 -3.15
N GLN A 34 -4.97 -17.23 -2.93
CA GLN A 34 -3.85 -16.90 -2.06
C GLN A 34 -4.23 -15.72 -1.14
N PHE A 35 -4.13 -15.91 0.16
CA PHE A 35 -4.17 -14.78 1.09
C PHE A 35 -2.78 -14.16 1.21
N VAL A 36 -2.68 -12.88 0.88
CA VAL A 36 -1.48 -12.08 1.08
C VAL A 36 -1.45 -11.54 2.51
N TRP A 37 -2.60 -11.07 3.00
CA TRP A 37 -2.79 -10.55 4.35
C TRP A 37 -4.26 -10.64 4.76
N ARG A 38 -4.53 -10.73 6.09
CA ARG A 38 -5.90 -10.75 6.63
C ARG A 38 -6.02 -9.82 7.83
N CYS A 39 -7.03 -8.96 7.82
CA CYS A 39 -7.44 -8.15 8.96
C CYS A 39 -8.79 -8.63 9.48
N LYS A 40 -8.98 -8.65 10.80
CA LYS A 40 -10.18 -9.27 11.42
C LYS A 40 -11.34 -8.30 11.67
N THR A 41 -11.15 -7.00 11.44
CA THR A 41 -12.15 -5.99 11.81
C THR A 41 -12.33 -4.99 10.67
N SER A 42 -13.50 -4.96 10.09
CA SER A 42 -14.19 -3.87 9.41
C SER A 42 -15.43 -4.42 8.72
N PRO A 43 -16.66 -4.05 9.05
CA PRO A 43 -17.79 -4.28 8.17
C PRO A 43 -17.92 -3.12 7.18
N ALA A 44 -17.89 -3.40 5.86
CA ALA A 44 -18.35 -2.46 4.85
C ALA A 44 -19.89 -2.51 4.76
N ASP A 45 -20.56 -1.36 4.69
CA ASP A 45 -21.98 -1.31 4.41
C ASP A 45 -22.20 -1.32 2.88
N ASN A 46 -22.80 -2.39 2.39
CA ASN A 46 -23.15 -2.57 0.98
C ASN A 46 -24.66 -2.41 0.73
N SER A 47 -25.41 -1.71 1.60
CA SER A 47 -26.85 -1.55 1.49
C SER A 47 -27.29 -0.60 0.38
N SER A 48 -26.41 0.27 -0.11
CA SER A 48 -26.65 1.21 -1.22
C SER A 48 -25.98 0.76 -2.51
N ASN A 49 -26.64 1.05 -3.65
CA ASN A 49 -26.06 0.92 -4.99
C ASN A 49 -25.51 2.26 -5.54
N GLU A 50 -25.42 3.28 -4.72
CA GLU A 50 -24.82 4.55 -5.12
C GLU A 50 -23.32 4.36 -5.44
N ASP A 51 -22.85 5.07 -6.48
CA ASP A 51 -21.42 5.04 -6.83
C ASP A 51 -20.62 5.83 -5.79
N ALA A 52 -20.11 5.13 -4.80
CA ALA A 52 -19.23 5.69 -3.77
C ALA A 52 -17.88 6.18 -4.32
N GLY A 53 -17.53 5.84 -5.56
CA GLY A 53 -16.37 6.38 -6.28
C GLY A 53 -16.64 7.71 -7.01
N ALA A 54 -17.92 8.12 -7.12
CA ALA A 54 -18.32 9.37 -7.77
C ALA A 54 -18.37 10.51 -6.76
N GLY A 55 -17.38 11.39 -6.77
CA GLY A 55 -17.46 12.59 -5.92
C GLY A 55 -16.27 13.52 -6.06
N PRO A 56 -16.37 14.77 -5.62
CA PRO A 56 -15.18 15.54 -5.30
C PRO A 56 -14.58 14.98 -4.01
N PHE A 57 -13.43 14.36 -4.09
CA PHE A 57 -12.66 13.98 -2.91
C PHE A 57 -11.82 15.18 -2.49
N GLU A 58 -12.08 15.74 -1.30
CA GLU A 58 -11.39 16.94 -0.82
C GLU A 58 -9.91 16.69 -0.51
N ASN A 59 -9.52 15.43 -0.27
CA ASN A 59 -8.14 15.02 -0.07
C ASN A 59 -7.88 13.70 -0.80
N SER A 60 -7.09 13.74 -1.83
CA SER A 60 -6.88 12.63 -2.77
C SER A 60 -6.14 11.41 -2.21
N CYS A 61 -5.58 11.48 -1.01
CA CYS A 61 -4.77 10.39 -0.43
C CYS A 61 -5.34 9.82 0.87
N ILE A 62 -6.39 10.41 1.43
CA ILE A 62 -6.91 10.01 2.74
C ILE A 62 -8.30 9.40 2.55
N HIS A 63 -8.48 8.21 3.08
CA HIS A 63 -9.77 7.53 3.15
C HIS A 63 -10.64 8.13 4.28
N ASP A 64 -11.94 7.92 4.20
CA ASP A 64 -12.82 8.18 5.35
C ASP A 64 -12.39 7.32 6.54
N ARG A 65 -12.25 7.93 7.72
CA ARG A 65 -11.67 7.28 8.92
C ARG A 65 -12.36 5.99 9.35
N ASP A 66 -13.61 5.78 8.93
CA ASP A 66 -14.44 4.62 9.29
C ASP A 66 -14.68 3.69 8.10
N GLY A 67 -14.11 3.99 6.93
CA GLY A 67 -14.34 3.29 5.68
C GLY A 67 -13.11 2.61 5.10
N SER A 68 -13.25 2.07 3.91
CA SER A 68 -12.16 1.58 3.08
C SER A 68 -12.16 2.30 1.74
N SER A 69 -11.01 2.48 1.12
CA SER A 69 -10.93 2.98 -0.25
C SER A 69 -10.19 2.00 -1.15
N PHE A 70 -10.63 1.94 -2.40
CA PHE A 70 -9.92 1.25 -3.47
C PHE A 70 -9.56 2.29 -4.52
N ALA A 71 -8.25 2.47 -4.76
CA ALA A 71 -7.73 3.51 -5.62
C ALA A 71 -6.70 2.97 -6.62
N VAL A 72 -6.48 3.72 -7.70
CA VAL A 72 -5.37 3.53 -8.62
C VAL A 72 -4.50 4.78 -8.57
N PHE A 73 -3.22 4.60 -8.26
CA PHE A 73 -2.25 5.70 -8.27
C PHE A 73 -1.33 5.61 -9.47
N HIS A 74 -1.01 6.78 -10.02
CA HIS A 74 -0.05 6.96 -11.10
C HIS A 74 1.16 7.71 -10.56
N PHE A 75 2.34 7.17 -10.81
CA PHE A 75 3.63 7.73 -10.40
C PHE A 75 4.41 8.12 -11.64
N LYS A 76 4.83 9.37 -11.74
CA LYS A 76 5.65 9.83 -12.85
C LYS A 76 7.11 9.96 -12.39
N PRO A 77 8.08 9.58 -13.23
CA PRO A 77 9.50 9.68 -12.86
C PRO A 77 9.93 11.09 -12.46
N GLU A 78 9.36 12.12 -13.09
CA GLU A 78 9.66 13.53 -12.83
C GLU A 78 9.15 14.03 -11.47
N ASP A 79 8.19 13.34 -10.84
CA ASP A 79 7.62 13.77 -9.56
C ASP A 79 8.55 13.45 -8.36
N GLY A 80 9.58 12.63 -8.57
CA GLY A 80 10.47 12.19 -7.50
C GLY A 80 9.73 11.30 -6.49
N LEU A 81 9.89 11.55 -5.19
CA LEU A 81 9.03 10.94 -4.16
C LEU A 81 7.65 11.58 -4.23
N MET A 82 6.64 10.76 -4.53
CA MET A 82 5.27 11.21 -4.74
C MET A 82 4.65 11.81 -3.46
N GLY A 83 3.79 12.81 -3.66
CA GLY A 83 3.00 13.44 -2.59
C GLY A 83 3.87 14.18 -1.58
N PRO A 84 3.64 13.99 -0.26
CA PRO A 84 4.39 14.67 0.79
C PRO A 84 5.81 14.13 1.00
N GLY A 85 6.28 13.23 0.15
CA GLY A 85 7.54 12.51 0.34
C GLY A 85 7.37 11.34 1.32
N MET A 86 8.28 11.21 2.29
CA MET A 86 8.13 10.21 3.37
C MET A 86 7.03 10.64 4.33
N HIS A 87 6.06 9.74 4.57
CA HIS A 87 4.89 10.03 5.40
C HIS A 87 4.41 8.78 6.15
N THR A 88 3.53 9.00 7.12
CA THR A 88 2.83 7.96 7.90
C THR A 88 1.33 8.11 7.75
N THR A 89 0.60 7.03 7.84
CA THR A 89 -0.87 7.00 7.68
C THR A 89 -1.54 6.22 8.81
N ASP A 90 -2.83 6.51 9.06
CA ASP A 90 -3.70 5.72 9.95
C ASP A 90 -4.38 4.57 9.17
N THR A 91 -3.63 3.93 8.25
CA THR A 91 -4.15 2.89 7.38
C THR A 91 -3.29 1.64 7.36
N ILE A 92 -3.90 0.55 6.91
CA ILE A 92 -3.20 -0.58 6.33
C ILE A 92 -3.57 -0.67 4.85
N ASP A 93 -2.56 -0.68 3.99
CA ASP A 93 -2.75 -0.62 2.55
C ASP A 93 -2.32 -1.93 1.89
N TYR A 94 -3.20 -2.48 1.06
CA TYR A 94 -2.92 -3.64 0.23
C TYR A 94 -2.72 -3.17 -1.21
N ILE A 95 -1.50 -3.36 -1.72
CA ILE A 95 -1.06 -2.74 -2.96
C ILE A 95 -0.55 -3.79 -3.93
N VAL A 96 -0.95 -3.68 -5.19
CA VAL A 96 -0.37 -4.44 -6.29
C VAL A 96 0.21 -3.48 -7.33
N VAL A 97 1.42 -3.74 -7.79
CA VAL A 97 2.02 -3.02 -8.91
C VAL A 97 1.41 -3.55 -10.22
N LEU A 98 0.73 -2.68 -10.96
CA LEU A 98 0.06 -3.01 -12.23
C LEU A 98 0.95 -2.78 -13.44
N LYS A 99 1.75 -1.69 -13.42
CA LYS A 99 2.58 -1.27 -14.53
C LYS A 99 3.80 -0.47 -14.06
N GLY A 100 4.87 -0.51 -14.85
CA GLY A 100 6.10 0.25 -14.59
C GLY A 100 6.94 -0.35 -13.46
N ARG A 101 7.91 0.42 -12.98
CA ARG A 101 8.79 0.05 -11.87
C ARG A 101 8.69 1.11 -10.79
N LEU A 102 8.64 0.69 -9.54
CA LEU A 102 8.54 1.55 -8.36
C LEU A 102 9.63 1.24 -7.35
N GLU A 103 10.12 2.25 -6.69
CA GLU A 103 10.81 2.12 -5.41
C GLU A 103 9.82 2.36 -4.27
N PHE A 104 9.82 1.43 -3.32
CA PHE A 104 9.18 1.56 -2.03
C PHE A 104 10.24 1.91 -1.00
N HIS A 105 10.16 3.11 -0.46
CA HIS A 105 11.11 3.65 0.51
C HIS A 105 10.62 3.40 1.93
N SER A 106 11.52 2.96 2.80
CA SER A 106 11.39 3.00 4.26
C SER A 106 12.55 3.80 4.84
N GLU A 107 12.53 4.14 6.12
CA GLU A 107 13.63 4.90 6.75
C GLU A 107 14.98 4.17 6.71
N THR A 108 14.98 2.85 6.57
CA THR A 108 16.18 2.03 6.63
C THR A 108 16.56 1.36 5.31
N GLY A 109 15.77 1.56 4.26
CA GLY A 109 16.07 0.93 2.98
C GLY A 109 15.04 1.20 1.90
N VAL A 110 15.37 0.74 0.70
CA VAL A 110 14.56 0.88 -0.50
C VAL A 110 14.41 -0.48 -1.15
N VAL A 111 13.20 -0.79 -1.60
CA VAL A 111 12.89 -2.01 -2.36
C VAL A 111 12.35 -1.62 -3.73
N GLU A 112 12.96 -2.14 -4.78
CA GLU A 112 12.46 -1.99 -6.15
C GLU A 112 11.36 -3.02 -6.40
N LEU A 113 10.24 -2.55 -6.96
CA LEU A 113 9.04 -3.31 -7.27
C LEU A 113 8.76 -3.28 -8.77
N LYS A 114 8.17 -4.37 -9.27
CA LYS A 114 7.77 -4.58 -10.66
C LYS A 114 6.32 -5.06 -10.76
N PRO A 115 5.71 -5.06 -11.95
CA PRO A 115 4.34 -5.54 -12.14
C PRO A 115 4.12 -6.96 -11.58
N GLY A 116 3.07 -7.11 -10.79
CA GLY A 116 2.69 -8.34 -10.07
C GLY A 116 3.25 -8.43 -8.65
N ASP A 117 4.17 -7.56 -8.23
CA ASP A 117 4.60 -7.51 -6.83
C ASP A 117 3.49 -6.94 -5.95
N LEU A 118 3.39 -7.48 -4.73
CA LEU A 118 2.38 -7.14 -3.74
C LEU A 118 3.04 -6.52 -2.51
N VAL A 119 2.47 -5.42 -2.02
CA VAL A 119 2.92 -4.73 -0.81
C VAL A 119 1.80 -4.69 0.21
N VAL A 120 2.14 -4.94 1.46
CA VAL A 120 1.30 -4.57 2.62
C VAL A 120 2.01 -3.44 3.33
N ASP A 121 1.47 -2.23 3.19
CA ASP A 121 1.94 -1.07 3.94
C ASP A 121 1.10 -0.93 5.21
N ARG A 122 1.77 -0.88 6.35
CA ARG A 122 1.14 -0.76 7.67
C ARG A 122 1.10 0.67 8.19
N GLY A 123 1.21 1.65 7.28
CA GLY A 123 1.15 3.06 7.61
C GLY A 123 2.38 3.62 8.35
N VAL A 124 3.48 2.84 8.46
CA VAL A 124 4.75 3.34 9.00
C VAL A 124 5.40 4.29 7.99
N SER A 125 6.41 5.05 8.40
CA SER A 125 7.09 6.01 7.51
C SER A 125 7.54 5.35 6.21
N HIS A 126 6.94 5.79 5.10
CA HIS A 126 7.17 5.23 3.77
C HIS A 126 7.06 6.30 2.68
N GLY A 127 7.52 5.97 1.48
CA GLY A 127 7.41 6.83 0.29
C GLY A 127 7.55 6.02 -0.99
N TRP A 128 7.10 6.63 -2.10
CA TRP A 128 7.01 5.99 -3.40
C TRP A 128 7.69 6.83 -4.48
N ARG A 129 8.45 6.18 -5.37
CA ARG A 129 9.08 6.82 -6.51
C ARG A 129 9.03 5.92 -7.75
N ALA A 130 8.61 6.46 -8.89
CA ALA A 130 8.75 5.75 -10.17
C ALA A 130 10.22 5.67 -10.60
N VAL A 131 10.61 4.54 -11.20
CA VAL A 131 11.96 4.25 -11.66
C VAL A 131 11.99 4.11 -13.18
N GLY A 132 12.99 4.70 -13.82
CA GLY A 132 13.15 4.70 -15.28
C GLY A 132 12.40 5.84 -15.95
N ASP A 133 12.07 5.67 -17.24
CA ASP A 133 11.51 6.74 -18.08
C ASP A 133 9.99 6.62 -18.26
N GLU A 134 9.38 5.54 -17.75
CA GLU A 134 7.95 5.30 -17.90
C GLU A 134 7.20 5.46 -16.56
N PRO A 135 5.96 6.00 -16.60
CA PRO A 135 5.11 6.05 -15.42
C PRO A 135 4.79 4.65 -14.89
N ALA A 136 4.76 4.54 -13.57
CA ALA A 136 4.28 3.34 -12.88
C ALA A 136 2.83 3.52 -12.41
N MET A 137 2.16 2.41 -12.14
CA MET A 137 0.76 2.38 -11.70
C MET A 137 0.55 1.28 -10.68
N THR A 138 -0.17 1.59 -9.62
CA THR A 138 -0.60 0.62 -8.60
C THR A 138 -2.12 0.62 -8.45
N ALA A 139 -2.66 -0.52 -8.01
CA ALA A 139 -3.98 -0.58 -7.39
C ALA A 139 -3.80 -0.75 -5.88
N VAL A 140 -4.57 0.00 -5.09
CA VAL A 140 -4.42 0.08 -3.64
C VAL A 140 -5.79 -0.04 -2.97
N VAL A 141 -5.89 -0.90 -1.97
CA VAL A 141 -7.01 -0.93 -1.01
C VAL A 141 -6.48 -0.40 0.32
N MET A 142 -7.07 0.70 0.81
CA MET A 142 -6.74 1.32 2.09
C MET A 142 -7.84 1.04 3.10
N LEU A 143 -7.47 0.58 4.28
CA LEU A 143 -8.37 0.28 5.39
C LEU A 143 -7.92 1.05 6.63
N PRO A 144 -8.85 1.58 7.45
CA PRO A 144 -8.50 2.22 8.71
C PRO A 144 -7.68 1.29 9.59
N ALA A 145 -6.66 1.81 10.22
CA ALA A 145 -5.83 1.07 11.17
C ALA A 145 -5.37 1.98 12.30
N HIS A 146 -5.13 1.41 13.46
CA HIS A 146 -4.42 2.14 14.50
C HIS A 146 -2.96 2.35 14.06
N PRO A 147 -2.42 3.57 14.21
CA PRO A 147 -1.07 3.86 13.77
C PRO A 147 -0.04 2.96 14.46
N VAL A 148 0.99 2.58 13.71
CA VAL A 148 2.15 1.85 14.25
C VAL A 148 3.21 2.88 14.65
N GLY A 149 3.49 2.98 15.95
CA GLY A 149 4.42 3.98 16.48
C GLY A 149 3.72 5.26 16.93
N SER A 150 4.50 6.34 17.12
CA SER A 150 4.07 7.61 17.71
C SER A 150 4.22 8.81 16.77
N GLY A 151 4.37 8.60 15.48
CA GLY A 151 4.50 9.66 14.48
C GLY A 151 3.17 10.36 14.20
N ALA A 152 3.23 11.61 13.69
CA ALA A 152 2.07 12.27 13.12
C ALA A 152 1.68 11.59 11.79
N THR A 153 0.39 11.34 11.61
CA THR A 153 -0.18 10.78 10.39
C THR A 153 -0.81 11.86 9.53
N ILE A 154 -0.92 11.63 8.23
CA ILE A 154 -1.60 12.51 7.26
C ILE A 154 -2.99 11.96 6.95
#